data_1a16b7620c2643940a6e882797c42932
#
_entry.id   1a16b7620c2643940a6e882797c42932
#
_cell.length_a   1.000
_cell.length_b   1.000
_cell.length_c   1.000
_cell.angle_alpha   90.00
_cell.angle_beta   90.00
_cell.angle_gamma   90.00
#
_symmetry.space_group_name_H-M   'P 1'
#
loop_
_entity.id
_entity.type
_entity.pdbx_description
1 polymer ?
#
loop_
_entity_poly.entity_id
_entity_poly.type
_entity_poly.pdbx_seq_one_letter_code
_entity_poly.pdbx_strand_id
1 'polypeptide(L)'
;MSKKPMQKFMDWLQYKVTPAVQKFTERPWVHGFSAGIVKCLPFILTGCLIFFYNVVQPYFPNILPNLSAVSNYTFSMLSLLVAFMMVYQEMGSLKHRNYQVVGGLTGICAYILAMKGTTVDGVYSVTWNRFGPTGIVVAICIGLYVSIIFHLIAKLNLFKNNNTIPEFVQEWIKNIIPIFLSILLLKIVIIDLDVDLYPICLLYTSPSPRDRSLSR
;
A
#
# COMPACT_ATOMS: atom_id res chain seq x y z
N MET A 1 -42.86 -29.25 -1.04
CA MET A 1 -41.70 -29.31 -1.98
C MET A 1 -40.41 -29.01 -1.18
N SER A 2 -39.59 -30.03 -0.99
CA SER A 2 -38.33 -29.88 -0.26
C SER A 2 -37.35 -29.01 -1.09
N LYS A 3 -36.99 -27.84 -0.60
CA LYS A 3 -35.95 -26.99 -1.22
C LYS A 3 -34.68 -27.85 -1.35
N LYS A 4 -34.09 -27.94 -2.55
CA LYS A 4 -32.85 -28.68 -2.81
C LYS A 4 -31.76 -28.14 -1.86
N PRO A 5 -30.84 -28.98 -1.35
CA PRO A 5 -29.80 -28.58 -0.40
C PRO A 5 -28.99 -27.36 -0.89
N MET A 6 -28.79 -27.23 -2.17
CA MET A 6 -28.15 -26.08 -2.83
C MET A 6 -28.92 -24.77 -2.60
N GLN A 7 -30.26 -24.78 -2.65
CA GLN A 7 -31.08 -23.60 -2.42
C GLN A 7 -31.03 -23.16 -0.94
N LYS A 8 -31.01 -24.11 0.01
CA LYS A 8 -30.84 -23.79 1.44
C LYS A 8 -29.47 -23.16 1.74
N PHE A 9 -28.43 -23.64 1.05
CA PHE A 9 -27.09 -23.07 1.17
C PHE A 9 -27.02 -21.65 0.57
N MET A 10 -27.63 -21.44 -0.60
CA MET A 10 -27.72 -20.10 -1.23
C MET A 10 -28.55 -19.12 -0.38
N ASP A 11 -29.68 -19.56 0.16
CA ASP A 11 -30.50 -18.75 1.06
C ASP A 11 -29.71 -18.39 2.34
N TRP A 12 -28.96 -19.33 2.93
CA TRP A 12 -28.11 -19.07 4.11
C TRP A 12 -26.99 -18.07 3.80
N LEU A 13 -26.29 -18.21 2.65
CA LEU A 13 -25.28 -17.26 2.18
C LEU A 13 -25.89 -15.86 2.03
N GLN A 14 -27.05 -15.77 1.37
CA GLN A 14 -27.66 -14.50 1.01
C GLN A 14 -28.29 -13.77 2.22
N TYR A 15 -28.90 -14.51 3.14
CA TYR A 15 -29.60 -13.91 4.27
C TYR A 15 -28.74 -13.76 5.54
N LYS A 16 -27.69 -14.56 5.71
CA LYS A 16 -26.89 -14.57 6.94
C LYS A 16 -25.45 -14.10 6.74
N VAL A 17 -24.81 -14.53 5.66
CA VAL A 17 -23.41 -14.17 5.39
C VAL A 17 -23.30 -12.80 4.73
N THR A 18 -24.11 -12.54 3.70
CA THR A 18 -24.05 -11.28 2.95
C THR A 18 -24.26 -10.04 3.85
N PRO A 19 -25.27 -9.94 4.73
CA PRO A 19 -25.43 -8.77 5.59
C PRO A 19 -24.33 -8.65 6.65
N ALA A 20 -23.77 -9.77 7.13
CA ALA A 20 -22.64 -9.73 8.05
C ALA A 20 -21.37 -9.20 7.38
N VAL A 21 -21.10 -9.66 6.15
CA VAL A 21 -19.98 -9.18 5.34
C VAL A 21 -20.15 -7.71 4.96
N GLN A 22 -21.36 -7.28 4.55
CA GLN A 22 -21.65 -5.88 4.25
C GLN A 22 -21.39 -4.99 5.47
N LYS A 23 -21.91 -5.36 6.64
CA LYS A 23 -21.71 -4.62 7.89
C LYS A 23 -20.24 -4.52 8.30
N PHE A 24 -19.42 -5.53 7.97
CA PHE A 24 -17.99 -5.51 8.17
C PHE A 24 -17.28 -4.60 7.17
N THR A 25 -17.66 -4.66 5.89
CA THR A 25 -17.06 -3.88 4.79
C THR A 25 -17.41 -2.39 4.88
N GLU A 26 -18.55 -2.05 5.52
CA GLU A 26 -18.96 -0.66 5.75
C GLU A 26 -18.14 0.05 6.84
N ARG A 27 -17.34 -0.67 7.62
CA ARG A 27 -16.43 -0.03 8.58
C ARG A 27 -15.42 0.85 7.85
N PRO A 28 -15.19 2.12 8.29
CA PRO A 28 -14.34 3.07 7.55
C PRO A 28 -12.95 2.52 7.21
N TRP A 29 -12.32 1.80 8.12
CA TRP A 29 -11.01 1.17 7.91
C TRP A 29 -11.04 0.08 6.85
N VAL A 30 -12.02 -0.81 6.89
CA VAL A 30 -12.15 -1.88 5.90
C VAL A 30 -12.51 -1.32 4.53
N HIS A 31 -13.36 -0.30 4.50
CA HIS A 31 -13.72 0.40 3.27
C HIS A 31 -12.51 1.10 2.65
N GLY A 32 -11.72 1.84 3.44
CA GLY A 32 -10.50 2.51 2.96
C GLY A 32 -9.47 1.51 2.44
N PHE A 33 -9.23 0.43 3.18
CA PHE A 33 -8.35 -0.65 2.78
C PHE A 33 -8.76 -1.27 1.44
N SER A 34 -10.01 -1.67 1.30
CA SER A 34 -10.50 -2.28 0.06
C SER A 34 -10.49 -1.28 -1.11
N ALA A 35 -10.88 -0.02 -0.86
CA ALA A 35 -10.81 1.04 -1.86
C ALA A 35 -9.38 1.31 -2.33
N GLY A 36 -8.39 1.27 -1.42
CA GLY A 36 -6.97 1.40 -1.74
C GLY A 36 -6.51 0.34 -2.73
N ILE A 37 -6.82 -0.92 -2.47
CA ILE A 37 -6.47 -2.04 -3.36
C ILE A 37 -7.20 -1.91 -4.71
N VAL A 38 -8.51 -1.70 -4.70
CA VAL A 38 -9.32 -1.61 -5.92
C VAL A 38 -8.85 -0.48 -6.84
N LYS A 39 -8.46 0.68 -6.28
CA LYS A 39 -7.94 1.81 -7.05
C LYS A 39 -6.59 1.52 -7.70
N CYS A 40 -5.81 0.57 -7.19
CA CYS A 40 -4.55 0.14 -7.81
C CYS A 40 -4.76 -0.88 -8.95
N LEU A 41 -5.93 -1.55 -9.04
CA LEU A 41 -6.19 -2.58 -10.07
C LEU A 41 -5.94 -2.11 -11.51
N PRO A 42 -6.38 -0.91 -11.96
CA PRO A 42 -6.13 -0.47 -13.33
C PRO A 42 -4.63 -0.42 -13.66
N PHE A 43 -3.81 0.05 -12.71
CA PHE A 43 -2.35 0.07 -12.87
C PHE A 43 -1.76 -1.32 -12.96
N ILE A 44 -2.20 -2.23 -12.08
CA ILE A 44 -1.75 -3.63 -12.07
C ILE A 44 -2.12 -4.29 -13.40
N LEU A 45 -3.36 -4.13 -13.87
CA LEU A 45 -3.82 -4.70 -15.13
C LEU A 45 -3.04 -4.15 -16.34
N THR A 46 -2.76 -2.85 -16.36
CA THR A 46 -1.94 -2.24 -17.40
C THR A 46 -0.52 -2.82 -17.40
N GLY A 47 0.07 -3.03 -16.22
CA GLY A 47 1.36 -3.69 -16.08
C GLY A 47 1.36 -5.13 -16.60
N CYS A 48 0.29 -5.89 -16.32
CA CYS A 48 0.11 -7.25 -16.85
C CYS A 48 -0.02 -7.25 -18.38
N LEU A 49 -0.72 -6.28 -18.98
CA LEU A 49 -0.83 -6.16 -20.43
C LEU A 49 0.54 -5.88 -21.08
N ILE A 50 1.33 -4.98 -20.50
CA ILE A 50 2.69 -4.69 -21.01
C ILE A 50 3.60 -5.89 -20.81
N PHE A 51 3.49 -6.61 -19.69
CA PHE A 51 4.24 -7.84 -19.48
C PHE A 51 3.88 -8.88 -20.55
N PHE A 52 2.58 -9.12 -20.80
CA PHE A 52 2.12 -10.03 -21.84
C PHE A 52 2.60 -9.63 -23.23
N TYR A 53 2.56 -8.33 -23.55
CA TYR A 53 3.11 -7.79 -24.79
C TYR A 53 4.59 -8.12 -24.95
N ASN A 54 5.39 -7.94 -23.90
CA ASN A 54 6.82 -8.24 -23.92
C ASN A 54 7.15 -9.74 -24.09
N VAL A 55 6.21 -10.63 -23.68
CA VAL A 55 6.34 -12.09 -23.93
C VAL A 55 6.08 -12.42 -25.39
N VAL A 56 5.16 -11.70 -26.06
CA VAL A 56 4.82 -11.93 -27.49
C VAL A 56 5.82 -11.24 -28.44
N GLN A 57 6.39 -10.13 -28.04
CA GLN A 57 7.30 -9.30 -28.85
C GLN A 57 8.46 -10.08 -29.53
N PRO A 58 9.15 -11.04 -28.88
CA PRO A 58 10.24 -11.79 -29.51
C PRO A 58 9.82 -12.63 -30.71
N TYR A 59 8.53 -12.96 -30.82
CA TYR A 59 8.00 -13.72 -31.98
C TYR A 59 7.76 -12.82 -33.21
N PHE A 60 7.68 -11.49 -33.01
CA PHE A 60 7.42 -10.50 -34.07
C PHE A 60 8.37 -9.30 -33.97
N PRO A 61 9.71 -9.50 -34.01
CA PRO A 61 10.68 -8.44 -33.67
C PRO A 61 10.68 -7.27 -34.65
N ASN A 62 10.23 -7.47 -35.91
CA ASN A 62 10.21 -6.43 -36.94
C ASN A 62 8.92 -5.59 -36.93
N ILE A 63 7.89 -6.02 -36.19
CA ILE A 63 6.56 -5.37 -36.15
C ILE A 63 6.33 -4.71 -34.80
N LEU A 64 6.77 -5.36 -33.71
CA LEU A 64 6.48 -4.95 -32.36
C LEU A 64 7.73 -4.29 -31.71
N PRO A 65 7.64 -3.00 -31.30
CA PRO A 65 8.74 -2.34 -30.58
C PRO A 65 8.92 -2.97 -29.18
N ASN A 66 10.15 -2.91 -28.66
CA ASN A 66 10.47 -3.41 -27.33
C ASN A 66 9.97 -2.44 -26.24
N LEU A 67 9.04 -2.88 -25.40
CA LEU A 67 8.49 -2.12 -24.26
C LEU A 67 9.10 -2.53 -22.91
N SER A 68 10.17 -3.31 -22.88
CA SER A 68 10.79 -3.75 -21.63
C SER A 68 11.27 -2.58 -20.77
N ALA A 69 11.77 -1.51 -21.39
CA ALA A 69 12.15 -0.29 -20.68
C ALA A 69 10.95 0.37 -19.97
N VAL A 70 9.79 0.43 -20.64
CA VAL A 70 8.56 0.96 -20.03
C VAL A 70 8.16 0.14 -18.81
N SER A 71 8.17 -1.20 -18.95
CA SER A 71 7.86 -2.09 -17.82
C SER A 71 8.84 -1.86 -16.65
N ASN A 72 10.13 -1.81 -16.92
CA ASN A 72 11.17 -1.70 -15.90
C ASN A 72 11.14 -0.36 -15.16
N TYR A 73 10.85 0.76 -15.87
CA TYR A 73 10.87 2.09 -15.25
C TYR A 73 9.55 2.52 -14.63
N THR A 74 8.44 1.88 -14.96
CA THR A 74 7.11 2.26 -14.44
C THR A 74 6.55 1.20 -13.51
N PHE A 75 6.27 0.01 -14.01
CA PHE A 75 5.58 -1.04 -13.25
C PHE A 75 6.47 -1.74 -12.22
N SER A 76 7.79 -1.65 -12.35
CA SER A 76 8.71 -2.09 -11.30
C SER A 76 8.66 -1.21 -10.04
N MET A 77 7.98 -0.05 -10.07
CA MET A 77 7.73 0.81 -8.90
C MET A 77 6.30 0.75 -8.38
N LEU A 78 5.55 -0.30 -8.74
CA LEU A 78 4.13 -0.41 -8.41
C LEU A 78 3.84 -0.32 -6.91
N SER A 79 4.71 -0.86 -6.06
CA SER A 79 4.52 -0.82 -4.60
C SER A 79 4.56 0.60 -4.02
N LEU A 80 5.29 1.54 -4.64
CA LEU A 80 5.25 2.95 -4.24
C LEU A 80 3.87 3.57 -4.47
N LEU A 81 3.25 3.25 -5.62
CA LEU A 81 1.90 3.70 -5.93
C LEU A 81 0.88 3.09 -4.97
N VAL A 82 1.07 1.81 -4.61
CA VAL A 82 0.21 1.13 -3.63
C VAL A 82 0.35 1.79 -2.25
N ALA A 83 1.57 2.08 -1.78
CA ALA A 83 1.80 2.75 -0.51
C ALA A 83 1.10 4.12 -0.46
N PHE A 84 1.19 4.91 -1.53
CA PHE A 84 0.47 6.19 -1.66
C PHE A 84 -1.04 5.99 -1.59
N MET A 85 -1.58 5.12 -2.45
CA MET A 85 -3.02 4.93 -2.60
C MET A 85 -3.68 4.35 -1.37
N MET A 86 -2.98 3.51 -0.62
CA MET A 86 -3.49 2.98 0.65
C MET A 86 -3.75 4.11 1.65
N VAL A 87 -2.76 4.97 1.92
CA VAL A 87 -2.94 6.08 2.86
C VAL A 87 -3.98 7.07 2.34
N TYR A 88 -3.94 7.39 1.04
CA TYR A 88 -4.88 8.32 0.42
C TYR A 88 -6.33 7.88 0.60
N GLN A 89 -6.64 6.61 0.33
CA GLN A 89 -8.00 6.08 0.45
C GLN A 89 -8.43 5.90 1.91
N GLU A 90 -7.52 5.46 2.79
CA GLU A 90 -7.80 5.36 4.22
C GLU A 90 -8.16 6.72 4.82
N MET A 91 -7.38 7.77 4.54
CA MET A 91 -7.68 9.12 5.03
C MET A 91 -9.01 9.64 4.49
N GLY A 92 -9.34 9.33 3.23
CA GLY A 92 -10.63 9.65 2.64
C GLY A 92 -11.80 8.97 3.34
N SER A 93 -11.68 7.67 3.62
CA SER A 93 -12.71 6.87 4.29
C SER A 93 -12.90 7.26 5.75
N LEU A 94 -11.82 7.69 6.41
CA LEU A 94 -11.84 8.20 7.79
C LEU A 94 -12.31 9.67 7.90
N LYS A 95 -12.72 10.28 6.77
CA LYS A 95 -13.19 11.69 6.66
C LYS A 95 -12.10 12.73 6.96
N HIS A 96 -10.85 12.38 6.83
CA HIS A 96 -9.69 13.26 7.02
C HIS A 96 -9.13 13.72 5.66
N ARG A 97 -9.95 14.35 4.82
CA ARG A 97 -9.59 14.72 3.44
C ARG A 97 -8.34 15.60 3.32
N ASN A 98 -8.10 16.48 4.29
CA ASN A 98 -6.94 17.38 4.29
C ASN A 98 -5.62 16.61 4.40
N TYR A 99 -5.64 15.40 4.95
CA TYR A 99 -4.47 14.55 5.11
C TYR A 99 -4.26 13.54 3.98
N GLN A 100 -5.14 13.47 2.98
CA GLN A 100 -5.07 12.45 1.93
C GLN A 100 -3.76 12.53 1.14
N VAL A 101 -3.47 13.69 0.56
CA VAL A 101 -2.29 13.88 -0.29
C VAL A 101 -1.00 13.81 0.54
N VAL A 102 -0.97 14.55 1.64
CA VAL A 102 0.20 14.62 2.51
C VAL A 102 0.50 13.25 3.14
N GLY A 103 -0.54 12.57 3.61
CA GLY A 103 -0.43 11.20 4.12
C GLY A 103 0.07 10.22 3.05
N GLY A 104 -0.46 10.30 1.82
CA GLY A 104 -0.01 9.47 0.70
C GLY A 104 1.48 9.68 0.36
N LEU A 105 1.93 10.94 0.32
CA LEU A 105 3.35 11.26 0.14
C LEU A 105 4.21 10.73 1.28
N THR A 106 3.72 10.85 2.52
CA THR A 106 4.38 10.26 3.71
C THR A 106 4.46 8.74 3.59
N GLY A 107 3.42 8.09 3.03
CA GLY A 107 3.41 6.66 2.74
C GLY A 107 4.54 6.24 1.79
N ILE A 108 4.80 7.02 0.74
CA ILE A 108 5.94 6.78 -0.16
C ILE A 108 7.27 6.90 0.58
N CYS A 109 7.48 7.99 1.34
CA CYS A 109 8.72 8.22 2.09
C CYS A 109 8.95 7.10 3.14
N ALA A 110 7.90 6.72 3.86
CA ALA A 110 7.93 5.64 4.83
C ALA A 110 8.25 4.28 4.16
N TYR A 111 7.70 4.04 2.98
CA TYR A 111 7.97 2.81 2.22
C TYR A 111 9.44 2.74 1.78
N ILE A 112 9.99 3.83 1.24
CA ILE A 112 11.41 3.88 0.84
C ILE A 112 12.32 3.63 2.06
N LEU A 113 12.00 4.22 3.21
CA LEU A 113 12.72 3.97 4.46
C LEU A 113 12.64 2.49 4.88
N ALA A 114 11.45 1.87 4.73
CA ALA A 114 11.22 0.47 5.07
C ALA A 114 12.01 -0.51 4.19
N MET A 115 12.42 -0.10 2.99
CA MET A 115 13.22 -0.93 2.10
C MET A 115 14.68 -1.09 2.54
N LYS A 116 15.10 -0.39 3.59
CA LYS A 116 16.40 -0.55 4.24
C LYS A 116 17.56 -0.56 3.23
N GLY A 117 17.72 0.54 2.48
CA GLY A 117 18.84 0.70 1.55
C GLY A 117 20.19 0.75 2.26
N THR A 118 21.22 0.38 1.55
CA THR A 118 22.62 0.46 2.00
C THR A 118 23.29 1.67 1.40
N THR A 119 24.12 2.35 2.18
CA THR A 119 24.94 3.45 1.69
C THR A 119 26.36 2.93 1.45
N VAL A 120 26.81 2.93 0.18
CA VAL A 120 28.16 2.55 -0.21
C VAL A 120 28.77 3.74 -0.94
N ASP A 121 29.94 4.19 -0.50
CA ASP A 121 30.65 5.34 -1.09
C ASP A 121 29.81 6.62 -1.24
N GLY A 122 28.92 6.87 -0.27
CA GLY A 122 28.03 8.04 -0.28
C GLY A 122 26.81 7.90 -1.20
N VAL A 123 26.65 6.77 -1.90
CA VAL A 123 25.50 6.47 -2.75
C VAL A 123 24.51 5.59 -1.98
N TYR A 124 23.30 6.09 -1.82
CA TYR A 124 22.20 5.31 -1.25
C TYR A 124 21.63 4.38 -2.31
N SER A 125 21.74 3.08 -2.09
CA SER A 125 21.25 2.05 -3.01
C SER A 125 20.18 1.19 -2.34
N VAL A 126 19.10 0.94 -3.08
CA VAL A 126 18.02 0.03 -2.69
C VAL A 126 17.85 -1.03 -3.77
N THR A 127 17.62 -2.25 -3.39
CA THR A 127 17.39 -3.34 -4.34
C THR A 127 16.10 -3.08 -5.12
N TRP A 128 16.23 -2.89 -6.44
CA TRP A 128 15.13 -2.52 -7.34
C TRP A 128 13.94 -3.47 -7.27
N ASN A 129 14.19 -4.77 -7.12
CA ASN A 129 13.14 -5.80 -6.99
C ASN A 129 12.17 -5.57 -5.82
N ARG A 130 12.61 -4.84 -4.79
CA ARG A 130 11.75 -4.54 -3.62
C ARG A 130 10.63 -3.55 -3.94
N PHE A 131 10.75 -2.76 -5.01
CA PHE A 131 9.74 -1.78 -5.43
C PHE A 131 8.66 -2.36 -6.34
N GLY A 132 8.87 -3.55 -6.89
CA GLY A 132 7.96 -4.24 -7.78
C GLY A 132 6.78 -4.93 -7.06
N PRO A 133 6.12 -5.86 -7.75
CA PRO A 133 4.96 -6.58 -7.22
C PRO A 133 5.22 -7.31 -5.90
N THR A 134 6.46 -7.77 -5.67
CA THR A 134 6.87 -8.45 -4.42
C THR A 134 6.82 -7.54 -3.20
N GLY A 135 6.95 -6.22 -3.39
CA GLY A 135 6.86 -5.22 -2.32
C GLY A 135 5.44 -4.78 -1.95
N ILE A 136 4.42 -5.20 -2.69
CA ILE A 136 3.03 -4.73 -2.49
C ILE A 136 2.53 -5.01 -1.07
N VAL A 137 2.83 -6.18 -0.52
CA VAL A 137 2.40 -6.55 0.85
C VAL A 137 3.02 -5.62 1.88
N VAL A 138 4.31 -5.33 1.75
CA VAL A 138 5.01 -4.35 2.62
C VAL A 138 4.41 -2.96 2.45
N ALA A 139 4.11 -2.55 1.21
CA ALA A 139 3.48 -1.26 0.92
C ALA A 139 2.12 -1.10 1.59
N ILE A 140 1.32 -2.15 1.61
CA ILE A 140 0.03 -2.20 2.32
C ILE A 140 0.25 -2.03 3.82
N CYS A 141 1.17 -2.79 4.43
CA CYS A 141 1.47 -2.70 5.86
C CYS A 141 1.95 -1.30 6.26
N ILE A 142 2.85 -0.70 5.47
CA ILE A 142 3.34 0.66 5.69
C ILE A 142 2.22 1.69 5.49
N GLY A 143 1.39 1.52 4.47
CA GLY A 143 0.24 2.40 4.24
C GLY A 143 -0.73 2.41 5.42
N LEU A 144 -1.08 1.23 5.94
CA LEU A 144 -1.91 1.12 7.14
C LEU A 144 -1.25 1.75 8.37
N TYR A 145 0.04 1.48 8.58
CA TYR A 145 0.82 2.07 9.68
C TYR A 145 0.76 3.60 9.66
N VAL A 146 1.06 4.23 8.50
CA VAL A 146 1.01 5.70 8.34
C VAL A 146 -0.41 6.21 8.58
N SER A 147 -1.43 5.52 8.04
CA SER A 147 -2.83 5.89 8.22
C SER A 147 -3.25 5.88 9.68
N ILE A 148 -2.79 4.91 10.48
CA ILE A 148 -3.08 4.83 11.91
C ILE A 148 -2.51 6.07 12.62
N ILE A 149 -1.26 6.44 12.36
CA ILE A 149 -0.61 7.59 13.00
C ILE A 149 -1.32 8.90 12.63
N PHE A 150 -1.61 9.09 11.34
CA PHE A 150 -2.33 10.29 10.87
C PHE A 150 -3.72 10.38 11.50
N HIS A 151 -4.44 9.26 11.61
CA HIS A 151 -5.75 9.21 12.24
C HIS A 151 -5.70 9.55 13.74
N LEU A 152 -4.73 9.01 14.46
CA LEU A 152 -4.55 9.30 15.89
C LEU A 152 -4.26 10.78 16.12
N ILE A 153 -3.37 11.38 15.32
CA ILE A 153 -3.01 12.80 15.46
C ILE A 153 -4.16 13.70 15.02
N ALA A 154 -4.88 13.33 13.95
CA ALA A 154 -6.06 14.08 13.50
C ALA A 154 -7.14 14.15 14.58
N LYS A 155 -7.28 13.12 15.42
CA LYS A 155 -8.20 13.13 16.58
C LYS A 155 -7.77 14.07 17.72
N LEU A 156 -6.48 14.33 17.86
CA LEU A 156 -5.97 15.18 18.96
C LEU A 156 -6.35 16.66 18.83
N ASN A 157 -6.93 17.11 17.69
CA ASN A 157 -7.39 18.48 17.46
C ASN A 157 -6.43 19.54 18.03
N LEU A 158 -5.16 19.50 17.62
CA LEU A 158 -4.04 20.27 18.18
C LEU A 158 -4.27 21.80 18.18
N PHE A 159 -5.18 22.31 17.36
CA PHE A 159 -5.53 23.73 17.28
C PHE A 159 -7.05 23.90 17.36
N LYS A 160 -7.57 23.90 18.57
CA LYS A 160 -8.98 24.19 18.82
C LYS A 160 -9.14 25.72 18.90
N ASN A 161 -9.73 26.35 17.85
CA ASN A 161 -10.18 27.75 17.83
C ASN A 161 -9.17 28.86 18.17
N ASN A 162 -7.96 28.82 17.62
CA ASN A 162 -7.06 29.99 17.69
C ASN A 162 -7.22 30.84 16.44
N ASN A 163 -8.06 31.87 16.50
CA ASN A 163 -8.27 32.86 15.41
C ASN A 163 -7.04 33.76 15.16
N THR A 164 -5.98 33.62 15.95
CA THR A 164 -4.77 34.47 15.88
C THR A 164 -3.79 34.00 14.80
N ILE A 165 -3.84 32.71 14.40
CA ILE A 165 -2.90 32.14 13.44
C ILE A 165 -3.61 31.97 12.08
N PRO A 166 -3.03 32.42 10.96
CA PRO A 166 -3.59 32.22 9.62
C PRO A 166 -3.86 30.73 9.35
N GLU A 167 -4.97 30.42 8.67
CA GLU A 167 -5.41 29.03 8.42
C GLU A 167 -4.34 28.17 7.72
N PHE A 168 -3.60 28.73 6.76
CA PHE A 168 -2.54 27.99 6.05
C PHE A 168 -1.40 27.57 6.95
N VAL A 169 -1.03 28.41 7.95
CA VAL A 169 0.02 28.06 8.93
C VAL A 169 -0.46 26.95 9.87
N GLN A 170 -1.71 27.02 10.30
CA GLN A 170 -2.31 25.94 11.10
C GLN A 170 -2.33 24.62 10.35
N GLU A 171 -2.66 24.64 9.06
CA GLU A 171 -2.66 23.46 8.23
C GLU A 171 -1.26 22.85 8.06
N TRP A 172 -0.24 23.68 7.86
CA TRP A 172 1.15 23.22 7.78
C TRP A 172 1.61 22.54 9.07
N ILE A 173 1.37 23.17 10.21
CA ILE A 173 1.78 22.61 11.51
C ILE A 173 1.02 21.29 11.78
N LYS A 174 -0.27 21.23 11.48
CA LYS A 174 -1.08 20.00 11.57
C LYS A 174 -0.52 18.85 10.73
N ASN A 175 0.08 19.16 9.58
CA ASN A 175 0.66 18.17 8.68
C ASN A 175 2.07 17.74 9.09
N ILE A 176 2.91 18.66 9.58
CA ILE A 176 4.31 18.40 9.97
C ILE A 176 4.39 17.36 11.11
N ILE A 177 3.53 17.46 12.10
CA ILE A 177 3.55 16.59 13.27
C ILE A 177 3.33 15.10 12.89
N PRO A 178 2.28 14.71 12.16
CA PRO A 178 2.09 13.32 11.77
C PRO A 178 3.16 12.79 10.82
N ILE A 179 3.68 13.63 9.90
CA ILE A 179 4.79 13.27 9.03
C ILE A 179 6.02 12.91 9.85
N PHE A 180 6.44 13.84 10.71
CA PHE A 180 7.64 13.67 11.54
C PHE A 180 7.53 12.44 12.45
N LEU A 181 6.39 12.27 13.12
CA LEU A 181 6.16 11.15 14.02
C LEU A 181 6.14 9.81 13.27
N SER A 182 5.51 9.76 12.10
CA SER A 182 5.47 8.54 11.27
C SER A 182 6.86 8.11 10.84
N ILE A 183 7.67 9.04 10.37
CA ILE A 183 9.04 8.74 9.91
C ILE A 183 9.95 8.41 11.09
N LEU A 184 9.85 9.14 12.20
CA LEU A 184 10.67 8.93 13.40
C LEU A 184 10.42 7.56 14.02
N LEU A 185 9.14 7.17 14.23
CA LEU A 185 8.80 5.87 14.79
C LEU A 185 9.23 4.73 13.87
N LEU A 186 9.05 4.90 12.56
CA LEU A 186 9.50 3.90 11.59
C LEU A 186 11.02 3.76 11.57
N LYS A 187 11.76 4.89 11.67
CA LYS A 187 13.23 4.89 11.79
C LYS A 187 13.70 4.07 13.00
N ILE A 188 13.04 4.24 14.14
CA ILE A 188 13.37 3.47 15.35
C ILE A 188 13.20 1.96 15.09
N VAL A 189 12.10 1.57 14.44
CA VAL A 189 11.83 0.14 14.17
C VAL A 189 12.82 -0.44 13.16
N ILE A 190 13.10 0.27 12.06
CA ILE A 190 13.88 -0.26 10.94
C ILE A 190 15.38 -0.13 11.17
N ILE A 191 15.83 1.02 11.70
CA ILE A 191 17.26 1.34 11.83
C ILE A 191 17.77 0.98 13.22
N ASP A 192 17.09 1.41 14.29
CA ASP A 192 17.60 1.23 15.67
C ASP A 192 17.35 -0.19 16.18
N LEU A 193 16.20 -0.79 15.86
CA LEU A 193 15.88 -2.19 16.21
C LEU A 193 16.32 -3.21 15.12
N ASP A 194 16.91 -2.73 14.03
CA ASP A 194 17.43 -3.52 12.91
C ASP A 194 16.40 -4.49 12.28
N VAL A 195 15.10 -4.14 12.34
CA VAL A 195 14.02 -4.98 11.81
C VAL A 195 13.89 -4.77 10.30
N ASP A 196 14.09 -5.82 9.51
CA ASP A 196 13.77 -5.80 8.08
C ASP A 196 12.32 -6.29 7.88
N LEU A 197 11.44 -5.36 7.54
CA LEU A 197 10.02 -5.68 7.32
C LEU A 197 9.79 -6.49 6.05
N TYR A 198 10.70 -6.39 5.06
CA TYR A 198 10.55 -7.07 3.79
C TYR A 198 10.53 -8.59 3.91
N PRO A 199 11.55 -9.26 4.52
CA PRO A 199 11.50 -10.70 4.72
C PRO A 199 10.38 -11.14 5.67
N ILE A 200 10.03 -10.34 6.69
CA ILE A 200 8.94 -10.68 7.61
C ILE A 200 7.60 -10.76 6.89
N CYS A 201 7.29 -9.76 6.06
CA CYS A 201 6.06 -9.75 5.27
C CYS A 201 6.05 -10.87 4.21
N LEU A 202 7.20 -11.17 3.60
CA LEU A 202 7.32 -12.25 2.63
C LEU A 202 7.25 -13.65 3.25
N LEU A 203 7.74 -13.84 4.48
CA LEU A 203 7.60 -15.12 5.18
C LEU A 203 6.14 -15.54 5.34
N TYR A 204 5.26 -14.57 5.53
CA TYR A 204 3.81 -14.82 5.62
C TYR A 204 3.18 -15.15 4.27
N THR A 205 3.75 -14.67 3.16
CA THR A 205 3.25 -14.86 1.78
C THR A 205 4.02 -15.92 0.98
N SER A 206 5.16 -16.41 1.50
CA SER A 206 6.02 -17.36 0.81
C SER A 206 5.47 -18.78 0.92
N PRO A 207 5.47 -19.56 -0.17
CA PRO A 207 5.20 -20.99 -0.10
C PRO A 207 6.22 -21.70 0.82
N SER A 208 5.80 -22.84 1.36
CA SER A 208 6.47 -23.68 2.35
C SER A 208 8.00 -23.75 2.22
N PRO A 209 8.75 -23.94 3.33
CA PRO A 209 10.21 -24.16 3.31
C PRO A 209 10.69 -25.27 2.37
N ARG A 210 9.81 -26.18 1.97
CA ARG A 210 10.10 -27.24 0.98
C ARG A 210 10.40 -26.71 -0.43
N ASP A 211 9.84 -25.56 -0.82
CA ASP A 211 10.05 -25.01 -2.17
C ASP A 211 11.40 -24.29 -2.32
N ARG A 212 12.05 -23.94 -1.20
CA ARG A 212 13.41 -23.35 -1.21
C ARG A 212 14.52 -24.37 -1.48
N SER A 213 14.26 -25.64 -1.26
CA SER A 213 15.25 -26.69 -1.49
C SER A 213 15.33 -27.17 -2.93
N LEU A 214 14.36 -26.79 -3.77
CA LEU A 214 14.28 -27.17 -5.20
C LEU A 214 14.89 -26.13 -6.15
N SER A 215 15.31 -24.95 -5.64
CA SER A 215 15.89 -23.87 -6.44
C SER A 215 17.40 -23.66 -6.17
N ARG A 216 18.11 -24.71 -5.75
CA ARG A 216 19.58 -24.73 -5.71
C ARG A 216 20.15 -25.69 -6.73
#